data_73c0f28deb9f1eaf1eb75567fd7289fc
#
_entry.id   73c0f28deb9f1eaf1eb75567fd7289fc
#
_cell.length_a   1.000
_cell.length_b   1.000
_cell.length_c   1.000
_cell.angle_alpha   90.00
_cell.angle_beta   90.00
_cell.angle_gamma   90.00
#
_symmetry.space_group_name_H-M   'P 1'
#
loop_
_entity.id
_entity.type
_entity.pdbx_description
1 polymer ?
#
loop_
_entity_poly.entity_id
_entity_poly.type
_entity_poly.pdbx_seq_one_letter_code
_entity_poly.pdbx_strand_id
1 'polypeptide(L)'
;MNDMCSARSGRLGMVLTDIIKSYWSLALFLVWMAVGVFPLSCYENDSMHLLAGCSVMANQGVTVPPPYSYFYDMQPLVSYVVVGLNAVFAWLTCEQLYCLVTWFAACFAVVGTVRFCRRLTLLPVHVLVFALLFLPESYACAMYPNSAVPAYACFVWAMCMVLDGRFVLAVALMGLAPLFRIDVVIVYPVLLPLLLFVYGRKKVWRCVALSAVAAVAVVAMVTVGCAAMGADPVRHTLGMYSSFDVGGQYSGQVKYALFTFYTIVSVVVLPLGVVVLWRRRSLLLLVTCLLPMLLLHYMFRRTGCAGKHWLYILPFVLMLCSTGWAAIAHWCNGRRGARYAVAALVVLYAFCSVRITIPPAVAKVSKAWVGNERQEGPFLTLFSEDLTPMKCRFGIGAGQFIPTADEMMIASGNVFYPFYIHAYKSNKDAMRREAKAYADTLPCYDIAALAWGDRIWYQNLLLDDGYAMTGKNDDGYVLRKGGSTVDCYYVHDDIPKGDAAAAYRTLKPLKRPGRPLLVVPETDARAYVMDKLVALGKAVRHARRCYEVR
;
A
#
# COMPACT_ATOMS: atom_id res chain seq x y z
N MET A 1 55.60 -7.63 -0.34
CA MET A 1 54.26 -7.63 0.32
C MET A 1 53.50 -6.33 0.15
N ASN A 2 54.15 -5.17 0.10
CA ASN A 2 53.48 -3.86 -0.03
C ASN A 2 52.81 -3.65 -1.41
N ASP A 3 53.38 -4.13 -2.50
CA ASP A 3 52.83 -3.94 -3.86
C ASP A 3 51.55 -4.74 -4.14
N MET A 4 51.39 -5.90 -3.50
CA MET A 4 50.14 -6.68 -3.64
C MET A 4 48.96 -6.07 -2.86
N CYS A 5 49.20 -5.35 -1.76
CA CYS A 5 48.16 -4.65 -1.02
C CYS A 5 47.68 -3.41 -1.77
N SER A 6 48.61 -2.67 -2.40
CA SER A 6 48.26 -1.45 -3.17
C SER A 6 47.44 -1.78 -4.43
N ALA A 7 47.78 -2.86 -5.14
CA ALA A 7 47.05 -3.32 -6.33
C ALA A 7 45.65 -3.86 -5.98
N ARG A 8 45.44 -4.47 -4.81
CA ARG A 8 44.11 -4.90 -4.33
C ARG A 8 43.25 -3.70 -3.92
N SER A 9 43.83 -2.72 -3.23
CA SER A 9 43.11 -1.49 -2.83
C SER A 9 42.67 -0.67 -4.03
N GLY A 10 43.50 -0.53 -5.07
CA GLY A 10 43.15 0.15 -6.31
C GLY A 10 42.03 -0.56 -7.10
N ARG A 11 42.04 -1.89 -7.15
CA ARG A 11 40.94 -2.67 -7.76
C ARG A 11 39.64 -2.58 -6.98
N LEU A 12 39.69 -2.61 -5.65
CA LEU A 12 38.53 -2.43 -4.80
C LEU A 12 37.90 -1.06 -4.96
N GLY A 13 38.73 0.00 -5.02
CA GLY A 13 38.31 1.37 -5.26
C GLY A 13 37.63 1.56 -6.64
N MET A 14 38.19 0.97 -7.72
CA MET A 14 37.57 1.00 -9.04
C MET A 14 36.23 0.26 -9.07
N VAL A 15 36.14 -0.93 -8.49
CA VAL A 15 34.89 -1.69 -8.41
C VAL A 15 33.84 -0.94 -7.60
N LEU A 16 34.22 -0.33 -6.47
CA LEU A 16 33.31 0.47 -5.64
C LEU A 16 32.81 1.70 -6.39
N THR A 17 33.69 2.39 -7.11
CA THR A 17 33.33 3.56 -7.93
C THR A 17 32.37 3.19 -9.06
N ASP A 18 32.55 2.05 -9.71
CA ASP A 18 31.66 1.57 -10.78
C ASP A 18 30.30 1.12 -10.23
N ILE A 19 30.28 0.51 -9.07
CA ILE A 19 29.04 0.17 -8.35
C ILE A 19 28.28 1.47 -7.99
N ILE A 20 28.96 2.43 -7.39
CA ILE A 20 28.35 3.72 -7.00
C ILE A 20 27.81 4.43 -8.26
N LYS A 21 28.61 4.53 -9.33
CA LYS A 21 28.17 5.12 -10.59
C LYS A 21 26.98 4.40 -11.24
N SER A 22 26.86 3.09 -11.03
CA SER A 22 25.76 2.30 -11.61
C SER A 22 24.47 2.35 -10.80
N TYR A 23 24.55 2.49 -9.48
CA TYR A 23 23.42 2.34 -8.58
C TYR A 23 23.04 3.60 -7.77
N TRP A 24 23.72 4.75 -7.97
CA TRP A 24 23.43 6.00 -7.25
C TRP A 24 21.96 6.43 -7.38
N SER A 25 21.37 6.26 -8.59
CA SER A 25 19.96 6.62 -8.84
C SER A 25 19.00 5.75 -8.04
N LEU A 26 19.35 4.47 -7.88
CA LEU A 26 18.57 3.56 -7.03
C LEU A 26 18.69 3.96 -5.55
N ALA A 27 19.89 4.28 -5.08
CA ALA A 27 20.08 4.75 -3.70
C ALA A 27 19.28 6.02 -3.43
N LEU A 28 19.31 7.00 -4.34
CA LEU A 28 18.50 8.22 -4.23
C LEU A 28 16.99 7.92 -4.21
N PHE A 29 16.53 6.97 -5.02
CA PHE A 29 15.14 6.56 -5.03
C PHE A 29 14.70 5.95 -3.68
N LEU A 30 15.54 5.10 -3.08
CA LEU A 30 15.26 4.50 -1.77
C LEU A 30 15.23 5.56 -0.65
N VAL A 31 16.16 6.53 -0.68
CA VAL A 31 16.17 7.67 0.26
C VAL A 31 14.92 8.53 0.08
N TRP A 32 14.53 8.81 -1.17
CA TRP A 32 13.33 9.56 -1.47
C TRP A 32 12.06 8.83 -1.00
N MET A 33 11.97 7.50 -1.15
CA MET A 33 10.89 6.71 -0.58
C MET A 33 10.81 6.85 0.95
N ALA A 34 11.97 6.89 1.64
CA ALA A 34 12.01 6.95 3.11
C ALA A 34 11.29 8.18 3.67
N VAL A 35 11.23 9.29 2.94
CA VAL A 35 10.54 10.52 3.37
C VAL A 35 9.07 10.24 3.70
N GLY A 36 8.36 9.47 2.89
CA GLY A 36 6.93 9.18 3.08
C GLY A 36 6.64 8.10 4.13
N VAL A 37 7.67 7.39 4.61
CA VAL A 37 7.48 6.36 5.65
C VAL A 37 7.22 7.01 7.01
N PHE A 38 7.85 8.14 7.27
CA PHE A 38 7.69 8.87 8.52
C PHE A 38 6.53 9.89 8.45
N PRO A 39 5.84 10.11 9.58
CA PRO A 39 5.92 9.35 10.82
C PRO A 39 5.52 7.88 10.60
N LEU A 40 5.99 6.98 11.47
CA LEU A 40 5.73 5.53 11.41
C LEU A 40 4.30 5.24 11.90
N SER A 41 3.31 5.57 11.07
CA SER A 41 1.90 5.45 11.39
C SER A 41 1.11 4.84 10.23
N CYS A 42 0.04 4.12 10.56
CA CYS A 42 -0.80 3.38 9.63
C CYS A 42 -2.18 4.03 9.49
N TYR A 43 -2.62 4.24 8.25
CA TYR A 43 -3.94 4.77 7.92
C TYR A 43 -4.66 3.94 6.84
N GLU A 44 -4.08 2.81 6.44
CA GLU A 44 -4.72 1.90 5.51
C GLU A 44 -5.59 0.90 6.28
N ASN A 45 -6.85 0.79 5.89
CA ASN A 45 -7.90 0.12 6.65
C ASN A 45 -7.60 -1.36 6.95
N ASP A 46 -7.25 -2.15 5.94
CA ASP A 46 -6.95 -3.58 6.11
C ASP A 46 -5.75 -3.79 7.04
N SER A 47 -4.75 -2.94 6.91
CA SER A 47 -3.53 -3.00 7.70
C SER A 47 -3.74 -2.56 9.14
N MET A 48 -4.64 -1.60 9.38
CA MET A 48 -5.04 -1.23 10.74
C MET A 48 -5.76 -2.37 11.46
N HIS A 49 -6.57 -3.16 10.76
CA HIS A 49 -7.19 -4.36 11.33
C HIS A 49 -6.17 -5.42 11.73
N LEU A 50 -5.21 -5.70 10.83
CA LEU A 50 -4.14 -6.63 11.14
C LEU A 50 -3.29 -6.14 12.32
N LEU A 51 -3.00 -4.85 12.34
CA LEU A 51 -2.23 -4.20 13.40
C LEU A 51 -2.91 -4.33 14.75
N ALA A 52 -4.23 -4.11 14.82
CA ALA A 52 -4.99 -4.32 16.06
C ALA A 52 -4.83 -5.78 16.56
N GLY A 53 -4.85 -6.75 15.65
CA GLY A 53 -4.53 -8.15 15.97
C GLY A 53 -3.13 -8.33 16.53
N CYS A 54 -2.12 -7.70 15.92
CA CYS A 54 -0.74 -7.75 16.40
C CYS A 54 -0.61 -7.19 17.82
N SER A 55 -1.23 -6.04 18.09
CA SER A 55 -1.19 -5.40 19.41
C SER A 55 -1.91 -6.27 20.48
N VAL A 56 -3.02 -6.93 20.12
CA VAL A 56 -3.67 -7.91 21.01
C VAL A 56 -2.77 -9.11 21.28
N MET A 57 -2.14 -9.67 20.25
CA MET A 57 -1.18 -10.78 20.41
C MET A 57 -0.02 -10.39 21.33
N ALA A 58 0.56 -9.21 21.13
CA ALA A 58 1.69 -8.72 21.92
C ALA A 58 1.30 -8.45 23.38
N ASN A 59 0.16 -7.79 23.63
CA ASN A 59 -0.27 -7.38 24.96
C ASN A 59 -0.84 -8.53 25.80
N GLN A 60 -1.43 -9.54 25.16
CA GLN A 60 -2.16 -10.60 25.84
C GLN A 60 -1.51 -11.98 25.70
N GLY A 61 -0.44 -12.10 24.91
CA GLY A 61 0.27 -13.36 24.67
C GLY A 61 -0.57 -14.42 23.94
N VAL A 62 -1.63 -14.02 23.22
CA VAL A 62 -2.46 -14.94 22.44
C VAL A 62 -1.83 -15.22 21.07
N THR A 63 -1.97 -16.46 20.58
CA THR A 63 -1.37 -16.85 19.30
C THR A 63 -2.22 -16.47 18.08
N VAL A 64 -3.54 -16.37 18.26
CA VAL A 64 -4.49 -15.94 17.22
C VAL A 64 -5.45 -14.94 17.83
N PRO A 65 -5.55 -13.73 17.29
CA PRO A 65 -6.44 -12.69 17.82
C PRO A 65 -7.87 -12.91 17.32
N PRO A 66 -8.79 -13.46 18.14
CA PRO A 66 -10.13 -13.91 17.70
C PRO A 66 -10.96 -12.84 16.98
N PRO A 67 -10.95 -11.55 17.43
CA PRO A 67 -11.77 -10.52 16.77
C PRO A 67 -11.29 -10.13 15.38
N TYR A 68 -10.05 -10.49 15.02
CA TYR A 68 -9.36 -10.08 13.79
C TYR A 68 -8.92 -11.26 12.95
N SER A 69 -9.39 -12.47 13.23
CA SER A 69 -9.03 -13.70 12.53
C SER A 69 -9.21 -13.60 11.02
N TYR A 70 -10.19 -12.84 10.58
CA TYR A 70 -10.49 -12.62 9.16
C TYR A 70 -9.27 -12.13 8.36
N PHE A 71 -8.59 -11.06 8.81
CA PHE A 71 -7.40 -10.54 8.12
C PHE A 71 -6.15 -11.38 8.44
N TYR A 72 -6.11 -12.00 9.61
CA TYR A 72 -5.05 -12.88 10.02
C TYR A 72 -4.92 -14.11 9.13
N ASP A 73 -6.02 -14.76 8.78
CA ASP A 73 -6.02 -15.97 7.95
C ASP A 73 -5.39 -15.75 6.57
N MET A 74 -5.48 -14.54 6.02
CA MET A 74 -4.88 -14.19 4.71
C MET A 74 -3.39 -13.90 4.78
N GLN A 75 -2.86 -13.54 5.93
CA GLN A 75 -1.54 -12.93 6.07
C GLN A 75 -0.89 -13.22 7.44
N PRO A 76 -0.89 -14.48 7.91
CA PRO A 76 -0.53 -14.80 9.30
C PRO A 76 0.93 -14.46 9.63
N LEU A 77 1.85 -14.65 8.68
CA LEU A 77 3.28 -14.46 8.92
C LEU A 77 3.65 -13.02 9.28
N VAL A 78 2.94 -12.02 8.72
CA VAL A 78 3.18 -10.62 9.07
C VAL A 78 2.95 -10.38 10.55
N SER A 79 1.87 -10.93 11.10
CA SER A 79 1.55 -10.79 12.53
C SER A 79 2.65 -11.37 13.41
N TYR A 80 3.11 -12.58 13.09
CA TYR A 80 4.22 -13.20 13.84
C TYR A 80 5.53 -12.41 13.74
N VAL A 81 5.86 -11.87 12.56
CA VAL A 81 7.06 -11.05 12.38
C VAL A 81 6.96 -9.78 13.22
N VAL A 82 5.83 -9.08 13.17
CA VAL A 82 5.63 -7.83 13.92
C VAL A 82 5.67 -8.08 15.42
N VAL A 83 4.94 -9.09 15.92
CA VAL A 83 4.91 -9.44 17.34
C VAL A 83 6.27 -9.95 17.83
N GLY A 84 6.95 -10.79 17.02
CA GLY A 84 8.30 -11.26 17.35
C GLY A 84 9.31 -10.11 17.44
N LEU A 85 9.23 -9.14 16.53
CA LEU A 85 10.06 -7.94 16.59
C LEU A 85 9.70 -7.04 17.79
N ASN A 86 8.42 -6.93 18.15
CA ASN A 86 7.99 -6.18 19.33
C ASN A 86 8.54 -6.80 20.63
N ALA A 87 8.62 -8.13 20.72
CA ALA A 87 9.23 -8.79 21.85
C ALA A 87 10.74 -8.48 22.02
N VAL A 88 11.45 -8.19 20.90
CA VAL A 88 12.87 -7.81 20.90
C VAL A 88 13.05 -6.30 21.08
N PHE A 89 12.21 -5.50 20.42
CA PHE A 89 12.27 -4.04 20.39
C PHE A 89 11.06 -3.43 21.11
N ALA A 90 10.92 -3.74 22.40
CA ALA A 90 9.76 -3.36 23.21
C ALA A 90 9.51 -1.83 23.34
N TRP A 91 10.49 -0.99 22.93
CA TRP A 91 10.33 0.46 22.86
C TRP A 91 9.63 0.96 21.58
N LEU A 92 9.40 0.08 20.60
CA LEU A 92 8.65 0.36 19.38
C LEU A 92 7.27 -0.27 19.47
N THR A 93 6.23 0.46 19.06
CA THR A 93 4.88 -0.09 18.98
C THR A 93 4.75 -1.08 17.81
N CYS A 94 3.75 -1.94 17.84
CA CYS A 94 3.43 -2.82 16.71
C CYS A 94 3.19 -2.01 15.42
N GLU A 95 2.57 -0.82 15.52
CA GLU A 95 2.37 0.09 14.39
C GLU A 95 3.71 0.52 13.77
N GLN A 96 4.63 0.99 14.58
CA GLN A 96 5.96 1.42 14.12
C GLN A 96 6.75 0.28 13.49
N LEU A 97 6.72 -0.88 14.12
CA LEU A 97 7.40 -2.08 13.61
C LEU A 97 6.80 -2.57 12.29
N TYR A 98 5.48 -2.53 12.14
CA TYR A 98 4.86 -2.92 10.88
C TYR A 98 5.21 -1.94 9.75
N CYS A 99 5.25 -0.63 10.03
CA CYS A 99 5.75 0.37 9.07
C CYS A 99 7.19 0.06 8.64
N LEU A 100 8.07 -0.23 9.59
CA LEU A 100 9.47 -0.55 9.31
C LEU A 100 9.63 -1.85 8.52
N VAL A 101 8.92 -2.92 8.89
CA VAL A 101 8.91 -4.20 8.15
C VAL A 101 8.49 -3.97 6.70
N THR A 102 7.43 -3.20 6.48
CA THR A 102 6.95 -2.89 5.13
C THR A 102 7.98 -2.09 4.36
N TRP A 103 8.57 -1.06 4.96
CA TRP A 103 9.58 -0.23 4.29
C TRP A 103 10.84 -1.01 3.92
N PHE A 104 11.40 -1.80 4.84
CA PHE A 104 12.56 -2.64 4.53
C PHE A 104 12.24 -3.67 3.44
N ALA A 105 11.07 -4.30 3.51
CA ALA A 105 10.61 -5.20 2.47
C ALA A 105 10.47 -4.49 1.12
N ALA A 106 9.96 -3.24 1.10
CA ALA A 106 9.85 -2.43 -0.11
C ALA A 106 11.23 -2.07 -0.70
N CYS A 107 12.17 -1.66 0.12
CA CYS A 107 13.56 -1.42 -0.33
C CYS A 107 14.15 -2.68 -0.97
N PHE A 108 13.99 -3.82 -0.29
CA PHE A 108 14.46 -5.10 -0.79
C PHE A 108 13.73 -5.51 -2.08
N ALA A 109 12.43 -5.28 -2.18
CA ALA A 109 11.62 -5.52 -3.37
C ALA A 109 12.04 -4.66 -4.56
N VAL A 110 12.27 -3.37 -4.36
CA VAL A 110 12.72 -2.44 -5.43
C VAL A 110 14.09 -2.86 -5.96
N VAL A 111 15.03 -3.19 -5.07
CA VAL A 111 16.35 -3.72 -5.47
C VAL A 111 16.20 -5.00 -6.28
N GLY A 112 15.37 -5.95 -5.82
CA GLY A 112 15.07 -7.19 -6.53
C GLY A 112 14.44 -6.94 -7.91
N THR A 113 13.49 -6.02 -7.98
CA THR A 113 12.80 -5.62 -9.22
C THR A 113 13.78 -5.05 -10.25
N VAL A 114 14.61 -4.11 -9.83
CA VAL A 114 15.64 -3.52 -10.69
C VAL A 114 16.65 -4.58 -11.15
N ARG A 115 17.10 -5.46 -10.24
CA ARG A 115 18.00 -6.58 -10.57
C ARG A 115 17.38 -7.54 -11.59
N PHE A 116 16.12 -7.95 -11.37
CA PHE A 116 15.37 -8.81 -12.28
C PHE A 116 15.24 -8.20 -13.67
N CYS A 117 14.75 -6.95 -13.76
CA CYS A 117 14.57 -6.25 -15.01
C CYS A 117 15.91 -6.04 -15.75
N ARG A 118 16.97 -5.63 -15.04
CA ARG A 118 18.31 -5.44 -15.63
C ARG A 118 18.86 -6.72 -16.25
N ARG A 119 18.66 -7.87 -15.60
CA ARG A 119 19.10 -9.18 -16.10
C ARG A 119 18.41 -9.57 -17.41
N LEU A 120 17.15 -9.21 -17.56
CA LEU A 120 16.35 -9.60 -18.74
C LEU A 120 16.43 -8.56 -19.88
N THR A 121 16.55 -7.28 -19.56
CA THR A 121 16.53 -6.19 -20.55
C THR A 121 17.92 -5.66 -20.90
N LEU A 122 18.91 -5.88 -20.04
CA LEU A 122 20.27 -5.32 -20.09
C LEU A 122 20.30 -3.77 -20.07
N LEU A 123 19.19 -3.15 -19.63
CA LEU A 123 19.11 -1.70 -19.53
C LEU A 123 19.89 -1.16 -18.32
N PRO A 124 20.42 0.07 -18.40
CA PRO A 124 21.07 0.74 -17.28
C PRO A 124 20.09 0.98 -16.11
N VAL A 125 20.60 0.93 -14.88
CA VAL A 125 19.80 1.09 -13.67
C VAL A 125 19.03 2.41 -13.64
N HIS A 126 19.64 3.51 -14.06
CA HIS A 126 19.00 4.83 -14.09
C HIS A 126 17.77 4.89 -15.02
N VAL A 127 17.73 4.12 -16.11
CA VAL A 127 16.55 4.02 -16.99
C VAL A 127 15.41 3.27 -16.29
N LEU A 128 15.76 2.21 -15.55
CA LEU A 128 14.78 1.44 -14.76
C LEU A 128 14.20 2.29 -13.62
N VAL A 129 15.07 2.99 -12.88
CA VAL A 129 14.66 3.89 -11.79
C VAL A 129 13.82 5.06 -12.32
N PHE A 130 14.20 5.64 -13.45
CA PHE A 130 13.40 6.67 -14.12
C PHE A 130 11.99 6.16 -14.47
N ALA A 131 11.88 4.95 -15.01
CA ALA A 131 10.57 4.35 -15.30
C ALA A 131 9.75 4.07 -14.03
N LEU A 132 10.40 3.70 -12.90
CA LEU A 132 9.73 3.50 -11.61
C LEU A 132 9.04 4.77 -11.08
N LEU A 133 9.58 5.96 -11.36
CA LEU A 133 8.95 7.22 -10.95
C LEU A 133 7.55 7.42 -11.55
N PHE A 134 7.27 6.79 -12.69
CA PHE A 134 5.96 6.81 -13.35
C PHE A 134 5.08 5.61 -13.02
N LEU A 135 5.49 4.79 -12.04
CA LEU A 135 4.74 3.65 -11.52
C LEU A 135 4.54 3.87 -10.01
N PRO A 136 3.57 4.70 -9.59
CA PRO A 136 3.45 5.18 -8.21
C PRO A 136 3.30 4.05 -7.19
N GLU A 137 2.67 2.94 -7.53
CA GLU A 137 2.57 1.79 -6.64
C GLU A 137 3.94 1.20 -6.25
N SER A 138 4.98 1.44 -7.06
CA SER A 138 6.34 0.99 -6.76
C SER A 138 6.91 1.57 -5.47
N TYR A 139 6.40 2.73 -5.05
CA TYR A 139 6.86 3.45 -3.87
C TYR A 139 5.73 3.77 -2.89
N ALA A 140 4.51 3.97 -3.36
CA ALA A 140 3.40 4.32 -2.50
C ALA A 140 3.11 3.23 -1.46
N CYS A 141 3.11 1.96 -1.87
CA CYS A 141 2.88 0.83 -0.99
C CYS A 141 3.94 0.66 0.11
N ALA A 142 5.11 1.30 -0.04
CA ALA A 142 6.15 1.33 0.99
C ALA A 142 5.83 2.26 2.16
N MET A 143 4.93 3.20 1.97
CA MET A 143 4.69 4.33 2.87
C MET A 143 3.58 4.09 3.88
N TYR A 144 2.83 3.02 3.70
CA TYR A 144 1.87 2.51 4.68
C TYR A 144 2.08 1.00 4.88
N PRO A 145 1.93 0.49 6.11
CA PRO A 145 2.16 -0.92 6.37
C PRO A 145 1.16 -1.77 5.60
N ASN A 146 1.64 -2.79 4.91
CA ASN A 146 0.80 -3.78 4.25
C ASN A 146 1.57 -5.08 4.00
N SER A 147 0.85 -6.18 3.94
CA SER A 147 1.41 -7.53 3.75
C SER A 147 1.77 -7.87 2.30
N ALA A 148 1.26 -7.12 1.33
CA ALA A 148 1.55 -7.36 -0.08
C ALA A 148 3.01 -7.06 -0.43
N VAL A 149 3.62 -6.08 0.25
CA VAL A 149 5.02 -5.70 0.01
C VAL A 149 6.01 -6.79 0.39
N PRO A 150 6.00 -7.39 1.60
CA PRO A 150 6.89 -8.51 1.91
C PRO A 150 6.60 -9.75 1.05
N ALA A 151 5.33 -10.04 0.72
CA ALA A 151 4.99 -11.11 -0.24
C ALA A 151 5.61 -10.84 -1.61
N TYR A 152 5.50 -9.63 -2.12
CA TYR A 152 6.11 -9.20 -3.37
C TYR A 152 7.63 -9.26 -3.33
N ALA A 153 8.26 -8.85 -2.23
CA ALA A 153 9.70 -8.95 -2.05
C ALA A 153 10.19 -10.40 -2.21
N CYS A 154 9.55 -11.34 -1.50
CA CYS A 154 9.85 -12.76 -1.64
C CYS A 154 9.67 -13.25 -3.08
N PHE A 155 8.57 -12.86 -3.74
CA PHE A 155 8.29 -13.25 -5.12
C PHE A 155 9.35 -12.75 -6.11
N VAL A 156 9.67 -11.46 -6.11
CA VAL A 156 10.63 -10.91 -7.07
C VAL A 156 12.05 -11.46 -6.86
N TRP A 157 12.44 -11.70 -5.61
CA TRP A 157 13.73 -12.36 -5.34
C TRP A 157 13.71 -13.83 -5.72
N ALA A 158 12.58 -14.54 -5.58
CA ALA A 158 12.43 -15.89 -6.11
C ALA A 158 12.71 -15.90 -7.63
N MET A 159 12.16 -14.95 -8.38
CA MET A 159 12.41 -14.80 -9.81
C MET A 159 13.90 -14.52 -10.10
N CYS A 160 14.56 -13.70 -9.29
CA CYS A 160 16.00 -13.48 -9.38
C CYS A 160 16.80 -14.79 -9.15
N MET A 161 16.39 -15.59 -8.17
CA MET A 161 17.04 -16.88 -7.87
C MET A 161 16.85 -17.90 -8.99
N VAL A 162 15.71 -17.89 -9.67
CA VAL A 162 15.51 -18.69 -10.91
C VAL A 162 16.52 -18.29 -11.98
N LEU A 163 16.70 -16.99 -12.21
CA LEU A 163 17.69 -16.47 -13.20
C LEU A 163 19.13 -16.80 -12.79
N ASP A 164 19.42 -16.92 -11.49
CA ASP A 164 20.72 -17.30 -10.94
C ASP A 164 20.95 -18.82 -10.91
N GLY A 165 19.95 -19.63 -11.34
CA GLY A 165 20.01 -21.10 -11.28
C GLY A 165 19.85 -21.68 -9.88
N ARG A 166 19.48 -20.88 -8.89
CA ARG A 166 19.28 -21.29 -7.47
C ARG A 166 17.85 -21.71 -7.22
N PHE A 167 17.42 -22.80 -7.87
CA PHE A 167 16.03 -23.22 -7.90
C PHE A 167 15.44 -23.53 -6.51
N VAL A 168 16.18 -24.19 -5.63
CA VAL A 168 15.71 -24.53 -4.26
C VAL A 168 15.38 -23.26 -3.48
N LEU A 169 16.28 -22.26 -3.52
CA LEU A 169 16.03 -20.98 -2.84
C LEU A 169 14.86 -20.23 -3.46
N ALA A 170 14.69 -20.30 -4.79
CA ALA A 170 13.53 -19.73 -5.47
C ALA A 170 12.23 -20.36 -4.95
N VAL A 171 12.16 -21.70 -4.85
CA VAL A 171 10.99 -22.42 -4.33
C VAL A 171 10.72 -22.07 -2.86
N ALA A 172 11.75 -21.97 -2.02
CA ALA A 172 11.62 -21.57 -0.63
C ALA A 172 11.00 -20.15 -0.50
N LEU A 173 11.49 -19.19 -1.28
CA LEU A 173 10.93 -17.83 -1.31
C LEU A 173 9.49 -17.79 -1.86
N MET A 174 9.18 -18.62 -2.88
CA MET A 174 7.81 -18.77 -3.39
C MET A 174 6.87 -19.39 -2.35
N GLY A 175 7.34 -20.31 -1.50
CA GLY A 175 6.56 -20.87 -0.41
C GLY A 175 6.36 -19.90 0.76
N LEU A 176 7.34 -19.02 0.99
CA LEU A 176 7.27 -18.01 2.03
C LEU A 176 6.31 -16.85 1.67
N ALA A 177 6.27 -16.43 0.41
CA ALA A 177 5.49 -15.29 -0.03
C ALA A 177 3.99 -15.42 0.28
N PRO A 178 3.29 -16.55 0.04
CA PRO A 178 1.88 -16.70 0.36
C PRO A 178 1.56 -16.67 1.86
N LEU A 179 2.53 -16.96 2.74
CA LEU A 179 2.35 -16.83 4.18
C LEU A 179 2.30 -15.35 4.61
N PHE A 180 2.96 -14.47 3.85
CA PHE A 180 2.76 -13.02 3.99
C PHE A 180 1.44 -12.57 3.38
N ARG A 181 1.09 -13.10 2.18
CA ARG A 181 -0.19 -12.78 1.53
C ARG A 181 -0.50 -13.79 0.42
N ILE A 182 -1.61 -14.49 0.57
CA ILE A 182 -1.98 -15.63 -0.28
C ILE A 182 -2.17 -15.28 -1.76
N ASP A 183 -2.67 -14.10 -2.08
CA ASP A 183 -3.01 -13.69 -3.46
C ASP A 183 -1.79 -13.56 -4.40
N VAL A 184 -0.58 -13.53 -3.87
CA VAL A 184 0.64 -13.54 -4.70
C VAL A 184 0.77 -14.78 -5.59
N VAL A 185 0.11 -15.88 -5.26
CA VAL A 185 0.15 -17.12 -6.05
C VAL A 185 -0.42 -16.95 -7.46
N ILE A 186 -1.26 -15.93 -7.68
CA ILE A 186 -1.88 -15.62 -8.98
C ILE A 186 -0.83 -15.42 -10.08
N VAL A 187 0.33 -14.86 -9.73
CA VAL A 187 1.39 -14.59 -10.69
C VAL A 187 2.42 -15.71 -10.84
N TYR A 188 2.34 -16.79 -10.06
CA TYR A 188 3.29 -17.91 -10.11
C TYR A 188 3.35 -18.67 -11.45
N PRO A 189 2.30 -18.73 -12.29
CA PRO A 189 2.42 -19.33 -13.62
C PRO A 189 3.54 -18.71 -14.50
N VAL A 190 4.05 -17.52 -14.16
CA VAL A 190 5.21 -16.91 -14.81
C VAL A 190 6.49 -17.76 -14.68
N LEU A 191 6.55 -18.67 -13.71
CA LEU A 191 7.70 -19.53 -13.49
C LEU A 191 8.03 -20.37 -14.74
N LEU A 192 7.02 -20.93 -15.41
CA LEU A 192 7.23 -21.77 -16.58
C LEU A 192 7.90 -21.01 -17.75
N PRO A 193 7.38 -19.87 -18.24
CA PRO A 193 8.07 -19.13 -19.30
C PRO A 193 9.44 -18.62 -18.87
N LEU A 194 9.65 -18.28 -17.59
CA LEU A 194 10.96 -17.89 -17.08
C LEU A 194 11.96 -19.05 -17.08
N LEU A 195 11.57 -20.25 -16.68
CA LEU A 195 12.41 -21.46 -16.77
C LEU A 195 12.74 -21.79 -18.23
N LEU A 196 11.75 -21.64 -19.15
CA LEU A 196 12.00 -21.82 -20.58
C LEU A 196 12.98 -20.79 -21.14
N PHE A 197 12.99 -19.58 -20.59
CA PHE A 197 13.98 -18.55 -20.92
C PHE A 197 15.37 -18.95 -20.45
N VAL A 198 15.51 -19.47 -19.22
CA VAL A 198 16.79 -19.88 -18.63
C VAL A 198 17.36 -21.16 -19.26
N TYR A 199 16.54 -22.20 -19.36
CA TYR A 199 16.99 -23.52 -19.79
C TYR A 199 16.84 -23.79 -21.29
N GLY A 200 16.12 -22.92 -21.99
CA GLY A 200 15.84 -23.04 -23.43
C GLY A 200 14.65 -23.96 -23.76
N ARG A 201 14.02 -23.69 -24.91
CA ARG A 201 12.80 -24.37 -25.36
C ARG A 201 12.97 -25.89 -25.58
N LYS A 202 14.17 -26.34 -25.88
CA LYS A 202 14.47 -27.79 -26.05
C LYS A 202 14.29 -28.59 -24.77
N LYS A 203 14.30 -27.93 -23.60
CA LYS A 203 14.16 -28.57 -22.28
C LYS A 203 12.75 -28.36 -21.67
N VAL A 204 11.73 -28.26 -22.51
CA VAL A 204 10.35 -27.95 -22.07
C VAL A 204 9.86 -28.91 -20.97
N TRP A 205 10.06 -30.21 -21.11
CA TRP A 205 9.63 -31.19 -20.11
C TRP A 205 10.33 -31.01 -18.77
N ARG A 206 11.61 -30.67 -18.79
CA ARG A 206 12.34 -30.32 -17.56
C ARG A 206 11.75 -29.08 -16.89
N CYS A 207 11.41 -28.06 -17.68
CA CYS A 207 10.79 -26.83 -17.15
C CYS A 207 9.40 -27.10 -16.57
N VAL A 208 8.59 -27.93 -17.24
CA VAL A 208 7.28 -28.36 -16.73
C VAL A 208 7.44 -29.16 -15.43
N ALA A 209 8.35 -30.13 -15.39
CA ALA A 209 8.61 -30.91 -14.18
C ALA A 209 9.07 -30.02 -13.00
N LEU A 210 10.00 -29.09 -13.22
CA LEU A 210 10.44 -28.15 -12.19
C LEU A 210 9.30 -27.24 -11.72
N SER A 211 8.43 -26.77 -12.63
CA SER A 211 7.27 -25.97 -12.25
C SER A 211 6.26 -26.78 -11.42
N ALA A 212 6.03 -28.04 -11.78
CA ALA A 212 5.15 -28.94 -11.02
C ALA A 212 5.72 -29.22 -9.61
N VAL A 213 7.02 -29.52 -9.51
CA VAL A 213 7.72 -29.72 -8.21
C VAL A 213 7.62 -28.46 -7.37
N ALA A 214 7.85 -27.27 -7.96
CA ALA A 214 7.70 -26.00 -7.26
C ALA A 214 6.27 -25.81 -6.75
N ALA A 215 5.26 -26.09 -7.56
CA ALA A 215 3.86 -25.94 -7.16
C ALA A 215 3.51 -26.85 -5.97
N VAL A 216 3.90 -28.14 -6.02
CA VAL A 216 3.68 -29.08 -4.91
C VAL A 216 4.40 -28.64 -3.64
N ALA A 217 5.67 -28.21 -3.75
CA ALA A 217 6.46 -27.75 -2.60
C ALA A 217 5.85 -26.48 -1.98
N VAL A 218 5.40 -25.53 -2.81
CA VAL A 218 4.74 -24.30 -2.33
C VAL A 218 3.44 -24.64 -1.61
N VAL A 219 2.59 -25.50 -2.18
CA VAL A 219 1.34 -25.91 -1.52
C VAL A 219 1.64 -26.58 -0.17
N ALA A 220 2.61 -27.49 -0.10
CA ALA A 220 3.01 -28.14 1.14
C ALA A 220 3.51 -27.12 2.18
N MET A 221 4.39 -26.18 1.79
CA MET A 221 4.92 -25.14 2.69
C MET A 221 3.81 -24.23 3.22
N VAL A 222 2.88 -23.81 2.37
CA VAL A 222 1.74 -22.96 2.76
C VAL A 222 0.82 -23.72 3.72
N THR A 223 0.47 -24.97 3.40
CA THR A 223 -0.40 -25.80 4.24
C THR A 223 0.21 -26.00 5.64
N VAL A 224 1.49 -26.41 5.69
CA VAL A 224 2.20 -26.64 6.96
C VAL A 224 2.36 -25.31 7.72
N GLY A 225 2.78 -24.24 7.03
CA GLY A 225 2.96 -22.93 7.65
C GLY A 225 1.67 -22.35 8.22
N CYS A 226 0.56 -22.40 7.46
CA CYS A 226 -0.74 -21.93 7.94
C CYS A 226 -1.24 -22.78 9.11
N ALA A 227 -1.12 -24.12 9.04
CA ALA A 227 -1.50 -24.98 10.14
C ALA A 227 -0.70 -24.69 11.41
N ALA A 228 0.61 -24.47 11.29
CA ALA A 228 1.47 -24.11 12.42
C ALA A 228 1.10 -22.75 13.06
N MET A 229 0.53 -21.83 12.28
CA MET A 229 0.08 -20.50 12.73
C MET A 229 -1.42 -20.45 13.06
N GLY A 230 -2.15 -21.57 12.95
CA GLY A 230 -3.60 -21.62 13.20
C GLY A 230 -4.43 -20.81 12.21
N ALA A 231 -3.96 -20.65 10.97
CA ALA A 231 -4.62 -19.87 9.93
C ALA A 231 -5.29 -20.76 8.88
N ASP A 232 -6.44 -20.34 8.34
CA ASP A 232 -7.17 -21.02 7.26
C ASP A 232 -7.43 -20.08 6.06
N PRO A 233 -6.40 -19.83 5.23
CA PRO A 233 -6.52 -18.92 4.10
C PRO A 233 -7.48 -19.44 3.01
N VAL A 234 -7.67 -20.76 2.91
CA VAL A 234 -8.54 -21.35 1.89
C VAL A 234 -10.00 -21.05 2.19
N ARG A 235 -10.43 -21.33 3.42
CA ARG A 235 -11.80 -21.04 3.89
C ARG A 235 -12.12 -19.56 3.74
N HIS A 236 -11.17 -18.72 4.16
CA HIS A 236 -11.31 -17.27 4.07
C HIS A 236 -11.43 -16.79 2.62
N THR A 237 -10.54 -17.24 1.73
CA THR A 237 -10.52 -16.84 0.32
C THR A 237 -11.82 -17.26 -0.38
N LEU A 238 -12.29 -18.50 -0.15
CA LEU A 238 -13.56 -18.97 -0.71
C LEU A 238 -14.74 -18.16 -0.17
N GLY A 239 -14.77 -17.83 1.12
CA GLY A 239 -15.79 -17.00 1.73
C GLY A 239 -15.83 -15.59 1.11
N MET A 240 -14.67 -14.97 0.91
CA MET A 240 -14.58 -13.67 0.23
C MET A 240 -15.10 -13.73 -1.21
N TYR A 241 -14.65 -14.70 -2.00
CA TYR A 241 -15.06 -14.80 -3.40
C TYR A 241 -16.54 -15.10 -3.57
N SER A 242 -17.19 -15.77 -2.62
CA SER A 242 -18.63 -16.04 -2.64
C SER A 242 -19.48 -14.84 -2.19
N SER A 243 -18.95 -13.94 -1.37
CA SER A 243 -19.69 -12.80 -0.82
C SER A 243 -19.60 -11.53 -1.68
N PHE A 244 -18.65 -11.42 -2.60
CA PHE A 244 -18.50 -10.26 -3.48
C PHE A 244 -19.28 -10.42 -4.78
N ASP A 245 -20.51 -9.90 -4.81
CA ASP A 245 -21.20 -9.63 -6.08
C ASP A 245 -20.71 -8.30 -6.66
N VAL A 246 -19.77 -8.38 -7.60
CA VAL A 246 -18.96 -7.24 -8.04
C VAL A 246 -19.25 -6.77 -9.45
N GLY A 247 -20.40 -7.17 -10.01
CA GLY A 247 -20.77 -6.81 -11.40
C GLY A 247 -20.72 -5.32 -11.74
N GLY A 248 -20.92 -4.43 -10.74
CA GLY A 248 -20.90 -2.97 -10.93
C GLY A 248 -19.54 -2.29 -10.76
N GLN A 249 -18.55 -2.95 -10.15
CA GLN A 249 -17.26 -2.32 -9.80
C GLN A 249 -16.17 -2.46 -10.88
N TYR A 250 -16.34 -3.35 -11.85
CA TYR A 250 -15.32 -3.64 -12.86
C TYR A 250 -14.87 -2.42 -13.67
N SER A 251 -15.80 -1.55 -14.09
CA SER A 251 -15.45 -0.34 -14.85
C SER A 251 -14.64 0.67 -14.02
N GLY A 252 -14.92 0.75 -12.71
CA GLY A 252 -14.15 1.59 -11.77
C GLY A 252 -12.73 1.08 -11.59
N GLN A 253 -12.54 -0.23 -11.55
CA GLN A 253 -11.23 -0.84 -11.35
C GLN A 253 -10.30 -0.75 -12.55
N VAL A 254 -10.82 -0.90 -13.76
CA VAL A 254 -10.02 -0.67 -14.97
C VAL A 254 -9.55 0.77 -15.02
N LYS A 255 -10.43 1.73 -14.70
CA LYS A 255 -10.06 3.15 -14.60
C LYS A 255 -9.01 3.38 -13.51
N TYR A 256 -9.21 2.79 -12.33
CA TYR A 256 -8.25 2.84 -11.23
C TYR A 256 -6.88 2.31 -11.66
N ALA A 257 -6.82 1.12 -12.25
CA ALA A 257 -5.57 0.54 -12.73
C ALA A 257 -4.88 1.43 -13.78
N LEU A 258 -5.62 1.98 -14.74
CA LEU A 258 -5.08 2.82 -15.80
C LEU A 258 -4.54 4.16 -15.28
N PHE A 259 -5.19 4.78 -14.32
CA PHE A 259 -4.80 6.12 -13.85
C PHE A 259 -3.93 6.10 -12.59
N THR A 260 -3.97 5.03 -11.82
CA THR A 260 -3.23 4.90 -10.56
C THR A 260 -1.95 4.12 -10.76
N PHE A 261 -2.06 2.87 -11.16
CA PHE A 261 -0.92 1.99 -11.29
C PHE A 261 -0.08 2.29 -12.53
N TYR A 262 -0.74 2.39 -13.69
CA TYR A 262 -0.01 2.58 -14.95
C TYR A 262 0.36 4.03 -15.23
N THR A 263 -0.36 4.99 -14.70
CA THR A 263 -0.32 6.40 -15.07
C THR A 263 -0.50 6.65 -16.58
N ILE A 264 -0.85 7.86 -16.96
CA ILE A 264 -1.02 8.23 -18.39
C ILE A 264 0.28 8.04 -19.18
N VAL A 265 1.42 8.35 -18.56
CA VAL A 265 2.74 8.23 -19.20
C VAL A 265 3.06 6.76 -19.45
N SER A 266 2.83 5.90 -18.46
CA SER A 266 3.10 4.46 -18.58
C SER A 266 2.16 3.80 -19.60
N VAL A 267 0.89 4.20 -19.66
CA VAL A 267 -0.09 3.70 -20.66
C VAL A 267 0.36 4.00 -22.08
N VAL A 268 1.04 5.12 -22.34
CA VAL A 268 1.59 5.46 -23.66
C VAL A 268 2.89 4.70 -23.93
N VAL A 269 3.77 4.57 -22.94
CA VAL A 269 5.11 4.00 -23.09
C VAL A 269 5.11 2.47 -23.13
N LEU A 270 4.21 1.83 -22.39
CA LEU A 270 4.11 0.36 -22.30
C LEU A 270 3.85 -0.32 -23.65
N PRO A 271 2.87 0.10 -24.48
CA PRO A 271 2.66 -0.46 -25.83
C PRO A 271 3.91 -0.34 -26.73
N LEU A 272 4.67 0.75 -26.61
CA LEU A 272 5.92 0.90 -27.33
C LEU A 272 6.94 -0.17 -26.93
N GLY A 273 7.03 -0.47 -25.62
CA GLY A 273 7.86 -1.58 -25.13
C GLY A 273 7.42 -2.95 -25.69
N VAL A 274 6.11 -3.21 -25.74
CA VAL A 274 5.55 -4.41 -26.37
C VAL A 274 5.97 -4.51 -27.84
N VAL A 275 5.82 -3.44 -28.61
CA VAL A 275 6.21 -3.40 -30.05
C VAL A 275 7.71 -3.64 -30.22
N VAL A 276 8.54 -3.06 -29.35
CA VAL A 276 10.01 -3.26 -29.41
C VAL A 276 10.38 -4.73 -29.14
N LEU A 277 9.82 -5.36 -28.11
CA LEU A 277 10.07 -6.77 -27.79
C LEU A 277 9.55 -7.70 -28.90
N TRP A 278 8.38 -7.39 -29.48
CA TRP A 278 7.83 -8.11 -30.62
C TRP A 278 8.75 -8.05 -31.83
N ARG A 279 9.19 -6.85 -32.22
CA ARG A 279 10.12 -6.65 -33.36
C ARG A 279 11.46 -7.35 -33.17
N ARG A 280 11.95 -7.42 -31.93
CA ARG A 280 13.17 -8.16 -31.58
C ARG A 280 12.97 -9.68 -31.55
N ARG A 281 11.77 -10.18 -31.88
CA ARG A 281 11.39 -11.59 -31.80
C ARG A 281 11.61 -12.23 -30.44
N SER A 282 11.58 -11.42 -29.39
CA SER A 282 11.71 -11.86 -27.98
C SER A 282 10.37 -12.35 -27.43
N LEU A 283 9.71 -13.26 -28.18
CA LEU A 283 8.35 -13.72 -27.86
C LEU A 283 8.26 -14.31 -26.45
N LEU A 284 9.25 -15.10 -26.02
CA LEU A 284 9.24 -15.71 -24.69
C LEU A 284 9.29 -14.67 -23.59
N LEU A 285 10.10 -13.61 -23.77
CA LEU A 285 10.18 -12.50 -22.83
C LEU A 285 8.84 -11.71 -22.80
N LEU A 286 8.23 -11.53 -23.97
CA LEU A 286 6.93 -10.88 -24.07
C LEU A 286 5.84 -11.69 -23.34
N VAL A 287 5.81 -13.02 -23.50
CA VAL A 287 4.90 -13.91 -22.76
C VAL A 287 5.18 -13.83 -21.26
N THR A 288 6.45 -13.80 -20.85
CA THR A 288 6.83 -13.64 -19.43
C THR A 288 6.28 -12.34 -18.83
N CYS A 289 6.22 -11.26 -19.61
CA CYS A 289 5.64 -9.99 -19.16
C CYS A 289 4.11 -10.01 -19.15
N LEU A 290 3.49 -10.46 -20.25
CA LEU A 290 2.04 -10.32 -20.43
C LEU A 290 1.22 -11.34 -19.64
N LEU A 291 1.74 -12.56 -19.43
CA LEU A 291 1.01 -13.62 -18.73
C LEU A 291 0.58 -13.21 -17.30
N PRO A 292 1.48 -12.74 -16.41
CA PRO A 292 1.08 -12.34 -15.07
C PRO A 292 0.16 -11.11 -15.07
N MET A 293 0.34 -10.19 -16.02
CA MET A 293 -0.56 -9.04 -16.17
C MET A 293 -1.97 -9.49 -16.53
N LEU A 294 -2.11 -10.38 -17.50
CA LEU A 294 -3.42 -10.93 -17.91
C LEU A 294 -4.07 -11.73 -16.79
N LEU A 295 -3.31 -12.58 -16.09
CA LEU A 295 -3.82 -13.38 -14.98
C LEU A 295 -4.34 -12.49 -13.86
N LEU A 296 -3.59 -11.47 -13.46
CA LEU A 296 -3.99 -10.57 -12.40
C LEU A 296 -5.25 -9.79 -12.79
N HIS A 297 -5.29 -9.19 -13.99
CA HIS A 297 -6.48 -8.49 -14.50
C HIS A 297 -7.69 -9.41 -14.61
N TYR A 298 -7.51 -10.65 -15.05
CA TYR A 298 -8.58 -11.63 -15.12
C TYR A 298 -9.14 -11.99 -13.74
N MET A 299 -8.27 -12.26 -12.77
CA MET A 299 -8.69 -12.66 -11.42
C MET A 299 -9.40 -11.52 -10.69
N PHE A 300 -8.87 -10.31 -10.78
CA PHE A 300 -9.45 -9.16 -10.09
C PHE A 300 -10.58 -8.44 -10.85
N ARG A 301 -11.01 -8.95 -12.00
CA ARG A 301 -12.15 -8.38 -12.73
C ARG A 301 -13.47 -8.43 -11.95
N ARG A 302 -13.59 -9.35 -11.00
CA ARG A 302 -14.80 -9.57 -10.20
C ARG A 302 -14.68 -9.12 -8.74
N THR A 303 -13.48 -9.03 -8.20
CA THR A 303 -13.23 -8.86 -6.76
C THR A 303 -12.65 -7.53 -6.46
N GLY A 304 -13.09 -6.43 -6.39
CA GLY A 304 -12.44 -5.15 -6.04
C GLY A 304 -10.97 -5.29 -5.62
N CYS A 305 -10.09 -4.57 -6.29
CA CYS A 305 -8.66 -4.69 -6.08
C CYS A 305 -8.09 -3.34 -5.62
N ALA A 306 -7.49 -3.31 -4.44
CA ALA A 306 -6.70 -2.17 -4.00
C ALA A 306 -5.35 -2.13 -4.74
N GLY A 307 -4.71 -0.95 -4.82
CA GLY A 307 -3.45 -0.73 -5.52
C GLY A 307 -2.33 -1.70 -5.15
N LYS A 308 -2.27 -2.10 -3.88
CA LYS A 308 -1.29 -3.07 -3.35
C LYS A 308 -1.23 -4.41 -4.10
N HIS A 309 -2.32 -4.85 -4.72
CA HIS A 309 -2.33 -6.11 -5.49
C HIS A 309 -1.61 -5.98 -6.83
N TRP A 310 -1.51 -4.76 -7.38
CA TRP A 310 -0.80 -4.51 -8.64
C TRP A 310 0.72 -4.62 -8.51
N LEU A 311 1.27 -4.61 -7.30
CA LEU A 311 2.70 -4.82 -7.04
C LEU A 311 3.24 -6.09 -7.69
N TYR A 312 2.45 -7.17 -7.71
CA TYR A 312 2.93 -8.46 -8.23
C TYR A 312 3.27 -8.45 -9.72
N ILE A 313 2.72 -7.50 -10.47
CA ILE A 313 3.04 -7.34 -11.90
C ILE A 313 4.05 -6.21 -12.17
N LEU A 314 4.47 -5.48 -11.13
CA LEU A 314 5.40 -4.35 -11.26
C LEU A 314 6.68 -4.69 -12.05
N PRO A 315 7.39 -5.82 -11.85
CA PRO A 315 8.62 -6.10 -12.59
C PRO A 315 8.37 -6.25 -14.10
N PHE A 316 7.21 -6.77 -14.48
CA PHE A 316 6.84 -7.00 -15.88
C PHE A 316 6.42 -5.70 -16.57
N VAL A 317 5.64 -4.87 -15.88
CA VAL A 317 5.29 -3.52 -16.33
C VAL A 317 6.53 -2.65 -16.45
N LEU A 318 7.42 -2.70 -15.46
CA LEU A 318 8.69 -1.97 -15.49
C LEU A 318 9.57 -2.38 -16.68
N MET A 319 9.66 -3.67 -17.00
CA MET A 319 10.38 -4.14 -18.18
C MET A 319 9.83 -3.54 -19.47
N LEU A 320 8.52 -3.55 -19.65
CA LEU A 320 7.87 -2.98 -20.83
C LEU A 320 8.05 -1.46 -20.88
N CYS A 321 7.77 -0.75 -19.80
CA CYS A 321 7.92 0.70 -19.73
C CYS A 321 9.37 1.15 -19.94
N SER A 322 10.34 0.50 -19.29
CA SER A 322 11.75 0.85 -19.45
C SER A 322 12.27 0.57 -20.87
N THR A 323 11.79 -0.51 -21.50
CA THR A 323 12.10 -0.79 -22.91
C THR A 323 11.52 0.28 -23.84
N GLY A 324 10.29 0.73 -23.56
CA GLY A 324 9.65 1.83 -24.28
C GLY A 324 10.41 3.16 -24.10
N TRP A 325 10.82 3.50 -22.88
CA TRP A 325 11.63 4.68 -22.60
C TRP A 325 13.00 4.63 -23.31
N ALA A 326 13.65 3.48 -23.32
CA ALA A 326 14.90 3.29 -24.04
C ALA A 326 14.72 3.51 -25.56
N ALA A 327 13.58 3.07 -26.11
CA ALA A 327 13.25 3.31 -27.53
C ALA A 327 13.02 4.80 -27.81
N ILE A 328 12.31 5.52 -26.93
CA ILE A 328 12.13 6.98 -27.04
C ILE A 328 13.48 7.68 -26.96
N ALA A 329 14.33 7.32 -25.99
CA ALA A 329 15.67 7.89 -25.85
C ALA A 329 16.54 7.67 -27.12
N HIS A 330 16.47 6.45 -27.66
CA HIS A 330 17.16 6.14 -28.93
C HIS A 330 16.62 6.95 -30.11
N TRP A 331 15.29 7.09 -30.22
CA TRP A 331 14.66 7.91 -31.25
C TRP A 331 15.03 9.40 -31.15
N CYS A 332 15.15 9.91 -29.90
CA CYS A 332 15.59 11.28 -29.63
C CYS A 332 17.10 11.49 -29.91
N ASN A 333 17.89 10.43 -30.08
CA ASN A 333 19.31 10.55 -30.29
C ASN A 333 19.60 11.27 -31.64
N GLY A 334 20.41 12.30 -31.60
CA GLY A 334 20.65 13.19 -32.74
C GLY A 334 19.57 14.25 -33.03
N ARG A 335 18.42 14.22 -32.35
CA ARG A 335 17.28 15.13 -32.57
C ARG A 335 17.10 16.07 -31.37
N ARG A 336 17.78 17.22 -31.35
CA ARG A 336 17.75 18.19 -30.24
C ARG A 336 16.32 18.62 -29.86
N GLY A 337 15.48 18.98 -30.85
CA GLY A 337 14.11 19.40 -30.64
C GLY A 337 13.25 18.31 -29.94
N ALA A 338 13.40 17.03 -30.35
CA ALA A 338 12.69 15.92 -29.73
C ALA A 338 13.11 15.71 -28.26
N ARG A 339 14.40 15.85 -27.93
CA ARG A 339 14.90 15.79 -26.56
C ARG A 339 14.28 16.86 -25.68
N TYR A 340 14.23 18.11 -26.15
CA TYR A 340 13.62 19.21 -25.41
C TYR A 340 12.12 19.03 -25.28
N ALA A 341 11.41 18.54 -26.29
CA ALA A 341 10.00 18.27 -26.23
C ALA A 341 9.67 17.16 -25.19
N VAL A 342 10.41 16.06 -25.20
CA VAL A 342 10.23 14.97 -24.20
C VAL A 342 10.57 15.47 -22.80
N ALA A 343 11.68 16.21 -22.63
CA ALA A 343 12.04 16.79 -21.33
C ALA A 343 10.96 17.77 -20.82
N ALA A 344 10.45 18.63 -21.69
CA ALA A 344 9.37 19.56 -21.35
C ALA A 344 8.08 18.81 -20.93
N LEU A 345 7.71 17.73 -21.64
CA LEU A 345 6.56 16.90 -21.29
C LEU A 345 6.73 16.22 -19.92
N VAL A 346 7.94 15.70 -19.61
CA VAL A 346 8.26 15.10 -18.32
C VAL A 346 8.19 16.13 -17.19
N VAL A 347 8.78 17.31 -17.41
CA VAL A 347 8.74 18.43 -16.45
C VAL A 347 7.29 18.92 -16.27
N LEU A 348 6.54 19.07 -17.33
CA LEU A 348 5.13 19.45 -17.27
C LEU A 348 4.31 18.43 -16.48
N TYR A 349 4.52 17.13 -16.75
CA TYR A 349 3.86 16.07 -15.98
C TYR A 349 4.21 16.13 -14.49
N ALA A 350 5.47 16.29 -14.14
CA ALA A 350 5.91 16.44 -12.75
C ALA A 350 5.29 17.68 -12.11
N PHE A 351 5.28 18.81 -12.84
CA PHE A 351 4.67 20.06 -12.36
C PHE A 351 3.15 19.94 -12.17
N CYS A 352 2.44 19.32 -13.11
CA CYS A 352 1.01 19.06 -13.01
C CYS A 352 0.64 18.09 -11.88
N SER A 353 1.63 17.33 -11.38
CA SER A 353 1.48 16.46 -10.23
C SER A 353 1.65 17.20 -8.89
N VAL A 354 2.05 18.48 -8.90
CA VAL A 354 2.20 19.27 -7.67
C VAL A 354 0.83 19.49 -7.03
N ARG A 355 0.81 19.33 -5.71
CA ARG A 355 -0.39 19.51 -4.90
C ARG A 355 -0.26 20.77 -4.06
N ILE A 356 -1.34 21.52 -3.99
CA ILE A 356 -1.34 22.81 -3.32
C ILE A 356 -2.32 22.74 -2.14
N THR A 357 -1.80 23.00 -0.94
CA THR A 357 -2.66 23.20 0.24
C THR A 357 -3.30 24.58 0.17
N ILE A 358 -4.62 24.63 0.24
CA ILE A 358 -5.36 25.87 0.18
C ILE A 358 -5.71 26.33 1.59
N PRO A 359 -5.41 27.61 1.95
CA PRO A 359 -5.89 28.20 3.19
C PRO A 359 -7.43 28.19 3.28
N PRO A 360 -8.03 28.10 4.48
CA PRO A 360 -9.49 27.97 4.68
C PRO A 360 -10.31 29.06 4.02
N ALA A 361 -9.80 30.30 4.03
CA ALA A 361 -10.45 31.43 3.40
C ALA A 361 -10.60 31.25 1.87
N VAL A 362 -9.57 30.66 1.24
CA VAL A 362 -9.56 30.38 -0.20
C VAL A 362 -10.36 29.11 -0.50
N ALA A 363 -10.38 28.14 0.40
CA ALA A 363 -11.18 26.92 0.26
C ALA A 363 -12.69 27.21 0.19
N LYS A 364 -13.19 28.24 0.90
CA LYS A 364 -14.59 28.68 0.78
C LYS A 364 -14.91 29.23 -0.61
N VAL A 365 -14.02 30.01 -1.18
CA VAL A 365 -14.16 30.53 -2.54
C VAL A 365 -14.05 29.41 -3.57
N SER A 366 -13.13 28.48 -3.39
CA SER A 366 -12.96 27.36 -4.31
C SER A 366 -14.13 26.36 -4.26
N LYS A 367 -14.78 26.15 -3.09
CA LYS A 367 -16.02 25.36 -3.00
C LYS A 367 -17.15 25.96 -3.83
N ALA A 368 -17.29 27.29 -3.85
CA ALA A 368 -18.25 27.97 -4.71
C ALA A 368 -17.88 27.88 -6.20
N TRP A 369 -16.57 27.83 -6.50
CA TRP A 369 -16.04 27.83 -7.87
C TRP A 369 -15.94 26.42 -8.47
N VAL A 370 -15.61 25.43 -7.65
CA VAL A 370 -15.38 24.03 -8.06
C VAL A 370 -16.71 23.24 -8.08
N GLY A 371 -17.78 23.78 -7.47
CA GLY A 371 -19.11 23.14 -7.44
C GLY A 371 -19.06 21.72 -6.84
N ASN A 372 -20.20 21.24 -6.39
CA ASN A 372 -20.39 20.00 -5.64
C ASN A 372 -19.39 18.85 -5.90
N GLU A 373 -18.89 18.32 -4.84
CA GLU A 373 -18.23 17.05 -4.42
C GLU A 373 -17.81 15.98 -5.47
N ARG A 374 -18.02 16.17 -6.77
CA ARG A 374 -17.86 15.10 -7.78
C ARG A 374 -16.78 15.32 -8.83
N GLN A 375 -15.86 16.25 -8.62
CA GLN A 375 -14.97 16.62 -9.71
C GLN A 375 -13.50 16.47 -9.36
N GLU A 376 -12.89 15.48 -9.99
CA GLU A 376 -11.47 15.15 -9.91
C GLU A 376 -10.79 15.61 -11.20
N GLY A 377 -9.66 16.30 -11.04
CA GLY A 377 -8.79 16.65 -12.17
C GLY A 377 -7.46 15.93 -12.07
N PRO A 378 -6.89 15.45 -13.18
CA PRO A 378 -5.58 14.80 -13.18
C PRO A 378 -4.42 15.76 -12.92
N PHE A 379 -4.65 17.08 -13.04
CA PHE A 379 -3.56 18.05 -13.10
C PHE A 379 -3.32 18.83 -11.81
N LEU A 380 -4.35 19.05 -10.99
CA LEU A 380 -4.20 19.82 -9.76
C LEU A 380 -5.08 19.25 -8.67
N THR A 381 -4.50 18.81 -7.57
CA THR A 381 -5.24 18.42 -6.38
C THR A 381 -5.07 19.49 -5.32
N LEU A 382 -6.19 20.07 -4.90
CA LEU A 382 -6.23 21.04 -3.83
C LEU A 382 -6.52 20.32 -2.51
N PHE A 383 -5.89 20.76 -1.43
CA PHE A 383 -6.06 20.18 -0.11
C PHE A 383 -6.77 21.16 0.82
N SER A 384 -7.61 20.65 1.71
CA SER A 384 -8.10 21.38 2.87
C SER A 384 -6.97 21.58 3.91
N GLU A 385 -7.23 22.36 4.97
CA GLU A 385 -6.30 22.53 6.11
C GLU A 385 -5.83 21.18 6.68
N ASP A 386 -6.72 20.20 6.69
CA ASP A 386 -6.45 18.87 7.20
C ASP A 386 -5.68 17.99 6.21
N LEU A 387 -5.17 18.58 5.11
CA LEU A 387 -4.55 17.87 3.99
C LEU A 387 -5.48 16.86 3.30
N THR A 388 -6.79 16.95 3.52
CA THR A 388 -7.75 16.14 2.79
C THR A 388 -7.86 16.63 1.37
N PRO A 389 -7.70 15.76 0.36
CA PRO A 389 -7.76 16.15 -1.03
C PRO A 389 -9.13 16.74 -1.37
N MET A 390 -9.13 17.90 -1.98
CA MET A 390 -10.33 18.53 -2.53
C MET A 390 -10.45 18.13 -3.99
N LYS A 391 -11.65 17.74 -4.39
CA LYS A 391 -11.93 17.36 -5.78
C LYS A 391 -11.95 18.60 -6.68
N CYS A 392 -11.17 18.58 -7.74
CA CYS A 392 -11.09 19.66 -8.72
C CYS A 392 -11.76 19.30 -10.05
N ARG A 393 -12.36 20.32 -10.69
CA ARG A 393 -13.08 20.19 -11.96
C ARG A 393 -12.22 20.00 -13.19
N PHE A 394 -10.93 20.23 -13.08
CA PHE A 394 -10.03 20.16 -14.23
C PHE A 394 -9.52 18.73 -14.40
N GLY A 395 -10.21 17.93 -15.20
CA GLY A 395 -9.72 16.64 -15.53
C GLY A 395 -10.64 15.76 -16.36
N ILE A 396 -10.04 14.92 -17.13
CA ILE A 396 -10.69 13.82 -17.85
C ILE A 396 -11.24 12.89 -16.78
N GLY A 397 -12.54 12.95 -16.54
CA GLY A 397 -13.22 12.39 -15.39
C GLY A 397 -12.85 10.94 -15.09
N ALA A 398 -12.21 10.75 -13.98
CA ALA A 398 -12.24 9.46 -13.29
C ALA A 398 -13.57 9.38 -12.53
N GLY A 399 -14.28 8.30 -12.70
CA GLY A 399 -15.63 8.12 -12.17
C GLY A 399 -15.69 8.11 -10.65
N GLN A 400 -16.88 7.97 -10.15
CA GLN A 400 -17.45 8.08 -8.80
C GLN A 400 -16.73 7.42 -7.61
N PHE A 401 -15.52 6.89 -7.80
CA PHE A 401 -14.75 6.33 -6.73
C PHE A 401 -14.20 7.48 -5.87
N ILE A 402 -14.55 7.50 -4.58
CA ILE A 402 -13.89 8.35 -3.59
C ILE A 402 -12.88 7.42 -2.91
N PRO A 403 -11.65 7.36 -3.41
CA PRO A 403 -10.62 6.61 -2.73
C PRO A 403 -10.38 7.23 -1.35
N THR A 404 -9.79 6.47 -0.45
CA THR A 404 -9.14 7.03 0.74
C THR A 404 -8.19 8.14 0.30
N ALA A 405 -7.84 9.06 1.20
CA ALA A 405 -6.91 10.14 0.84
C ALA A 405 -5.61 9.63 0.22
N ASP A 406 -5.15 8.44 0.65
CA ASP A 406 -3.98 7.76 0.12
C ASP A 406 -4.16 7.30 -1.33
N GLU A 407 -5.29 6.69 -1.64
CA GLU A 407 -5.62 6.24 -3.01
C GLU A 407 -5.78 7.42 -3.97
N MET A 408 -6.29 8.56 -3.51
CA MET A 408 -6.37 9.77 -4.33
C MET A 408 -5.00 10.38 -4.59
N MET A 409 -4.08 10.32 -3.66
CA MET A 409 -2.70 10.76 -3.87
C MET A 409 -1.97 9.87 -4.85
N ILE A 410 -2.19 8.55 -4.79
CA ILE A 410 -1.66 7.57 -5.74
C ILE A 410 -2.26 7.80 -7.13
N ALA A 411 -3.58 7.96 -7.23
CA ALA A 411 -4.31 8.14 -8.49
C ALA A 411 -3.83 9.30 -9.36
N SER A 412 -3.12 10.26 -8.80
CA SER A 412 -2.55 11.36 -9.57
C SER A 412 -1.16 11.08 -10.16
N GLY A 413 -0.58 9.90 -9.91
CA GLY A 413 0.76 9.54 -10.40
C GLY A 413 1.85 10.50 -9.94
N ASN A 414 1.76 11.00 -8.72
CA ASN A 414 2.51 12.14 -8.26
C ASN A 414 3.92 11.75 -7.78
N VAL A 415 4.94 12.22 -8.47
CA VAL A 415 6.35 12.02 -8.10
C VAL A 415 6.73 12.67 -6.75
N PHE A 416 5.91 13.56 -6.22
CA PHE A 416 6.09 14.19 -4.90
C PHE A 416 5.30 13.48 -3.80
N TYR A 417 4.70 12.34 -4.09
CA TYR A 417 3.89 11.56 -3.14
C TYR A 417 4.55 11.35 -1.77
N PRO A 418 5.85 11.02 -1.64
CA PRO A 418 6.47 10.85 -0.33
C PRO A 418 6.37 12.06 0.59
N PHE A 419 6.48 13.26 0.05
CA PHE A 419 6.38 14.50 0.85
C PHE A 419 4.93 14.76 1.29
N TYR A 420 3.97 14.45 0.43
CA TYR A 420 2.56 14.64 0.77
C TYR A 420 2.07 13.62 1.78
N ILE A 421 2.44 12.34 1.63
CA ILE A 421 2.06 11.32 2.60
C ILE A 421 2.74 11.56 3.96
N HIS A 422 3.96 12.07 3.98
CA HIS A 422 4.61 12.50 5.20
C HIS A 422 3.80 13.60 5.92
N ALA A 423 3.41 14.65 5.22
CA ALA A 423 2.62 15.73 5.78
C ALA A 423 1.23 15.23 6.22
N TYR A 424 0.57 14.39 5.42
CA TYR A 424 -0.71 13.78 5.76
C TYR A 424 -0.63 12.95 7.04
N LYS A 425 0.32 12.02 7.14
CA LYS A 425 0.54 11.20 8.32
C LYS A 425 0.83 12.04 9.56
N SER A 426 1.72 13.04 9.43
CA SER A 426 2.07 13.94 10.54
C SER A 426 0.85 14.66 11.09
N ASN A 427 -0.02 15.15 10.20
CA ASN A 427 -1.23 15.85 10.59
C ASN A 427 -2.25 14.92 11.25
N LYS A 428 -2.49 13.74 10.67
CA LYS A 428 -3.38 12.72 11.24
C LYS A 428 -2.90 12.25 12.61
N ASP A 429 -1.62 12.01 12.76
CA ASP A 429 -1.00 11.64 14.03
C ASP A 429 -1.15 12.73 15.10
N ALA A 430 -0.98 14.00 14.72
CA ALA A 430 -1.21 15.11 15.64
C ALA A 430 -2.66 15.15 16.12
N MET A 431 -3.63 15.00 15.21
CA MET A 431 -5.06 14.97 15.54
C MET A 431 -5.41 13.82 16.49
N ARG A 432 -4.87 12.63 16.22
CA ARG A 432 -5.10 11.44 17.06
C ARG A 432 -4.53 11.62 18.47
N ARG A 433 -3.31 12.19 18.57
CA ARG A 433 -2.67 12.50 19.87
C ARG A 433 -3.40 13.58 20.64
N GLU A 434 -3.91 14.62 19.97
CA GLU A 434 -4.74 15.65 20.62
C GLU A 434 -6.03 15.07 21.20
N ALA A 435 -6.70 14.21 20.45
CA ALA A 435 -7.89 13.52 20.92
C ALA A 435 -7.60 12.64 22.15
N LYS A 436 -6.46 11.90 22.10
CA LYS A 436 -6.03 11.09 23.22
C LYS A 436 -5.65 11.93 24.45
N ALA A 437 -4.90 13.00 24.27
CA ALA A 437 -4.51 13.89 25.36
C ALA A 437 -5.73 14.45 26.11
N TYR A 438 -6.82 14.79 25.37
CA TYR A 438 -8.07 15.14 26.02
C TYR A 438 -8.72 13.95 26.74
N ALA A 439 -8.84 12.80 26.10
CA ALA A 439 -9.45 11.60 26.67
C ALA A 439 -8.73 11.16 27.97
N ASP A 440 -7.41 11.29 28.04
CA ASP A 440 -6.60 10.96 29.22
C ASP A 440 -6.86 11.90 30.42
N THR A 441 -7.48 13.06 30.21
CA THR A 441 -7.93 13.93 31.32
C THR A 441 -9.23 13.45 31.98
N LEU A 442 -9.95 12.53 31.34
CA LEU A 442 -11.22 12.02 31.82
C LEU A 442 -11.00 10.81 32.73
N PRO A 443 -11.71 10.72 33.87
CA PRO A 443 -11.61 9.57 34.76
C PRO A 443 -12.14 8.28 34.14
N CYS A 444 -13.10 8.41 33.25
CA CYS A 444 -13.68 7.32 32.45
C CYS A 444 -14.35 7.92 31.21
N TYR A 445 -14.40 7.18 30.13
CA TYR A 445 -15.08 7.57 28.90
C TYR A 445 -15.40 6.34 28.05
N ASP A 446 -16.25 6.52 27.06
CA ASP A 446 -16.54 5.54 26.04
C ASP A 446 -16.30 6.16 24.65
N ILE A 447 -16.11 5.34 23.64
CA ILE A 447 -15.83 5.78 22.27
C ILE A 447 -16.88 5.22 21.33
N ALA A 448 -17.41 6.06 20.44
CA ALA A 448 -18.22 5.63 19.32
C ALA A 448 -17.55 5.97 18.01
N ALA A 449 -17.51 5.01 17.10
CA ALA A 449 -17.02 5.16 15.76
C ALA A 449 -18.19 5.27 14.78
N LEU A 450 -18.22 6.33 13.96
CA LEU A 450 -19.26 6.55 12.96
C LEU A 450 -19.07 5.67 11.73
N ALA A 451 -17.92 5.07 11.58
CA ALA A 451 -17.62 4.08 10.57
C ALA A 451 -16.49 3.17 11.00
N TRP A 452 -16.34 2.09 10.26
CA TRP A 452 -15.39 1.03 10.57
C TRP A 452 -13.94 1.52 10.69
N GLY A 453 -13.50 2.38 9.79
CA GLY A 453 -12.16 2.97 9.84
C GLY A 453 -11.91 3.80 11.10
N ASP A 454 -12.87 4.64 11.52
CA ASP A 454 -12.74 5.48 12.73
C ASP A 454 -12.50 4.64 13.99
N ARG A 455 -13.21 3.52 14.11
CA ARG A 455 -13.07 2.59 15.25
C ARG A 455 -11.64 2.12 15.40
N ILE A 456 -11.05 1.65 14.31
CA ILE A 456 -9.74 1.03 14.34
C ILE A 456 -8.67 2.08 14.56
N TRP A 457 -8.83 3.25 13.98
CA TRP A 457 -7.86 4.33 14.05
C TRP A 457 -7.55 4.76 15.50
N TYR A 458 -8.60 4.97 16.31
CA TYR A 458 -8.41 5.33 17.71
C TYR A 458 -8.17 4.12 18.62
N GLN A 459 -8.82 3.00 18.34
CA GLN A 459 -8.66 1.76 19.11
C GLN A 459 -7.21 1.25 19.08
N ASN A 460 -6.54 1.32 17.93
CA ASN A 460 -5.13 0.93 17.83
C ASN A 460 -4.23 1.78 18.72
N LEU A 461 -4.51 3.08 18.85
CA LEU A 461 -3.77 3.93 19.76
C LEU A 461 -3.89 3.48 21.22
N LEU A 462 -5.09 3.00 21.65
CA LEU A 462 -5.28 2.45 22.99
C LEU A 462 -4.58 1.10 23.15
N LEU A 463 -4.65 0.23 22.15
CA LEU A 463 -3.94 -1.05 22.17
C LEU A 463 -2.42 -0.86 22.23
N ASP A 464 -1.87 0.06 21.45
CA ASP A 464 -0.44 0.41 21.50
C ASP A 464 -0.02 1.01 22.84
N ASP A 465 -0.96 1.65 23.53
CA ASP A 465 -0.79 2.16 24.91
C ASP A 465 -0.88 1.05 25.98
N GLY A 466 -1.07 -0.20 25.58
CA GLY A 466 -1.12 -1.36 26.47
C GLY A 466 -2.50 -1.66 27.05
N TYR A 467 -3.58 -1.15 26.44
CA TYR A 467 -4.93 -1.63 26.76
C TYR A 467 -5.10 -3.07 26.26
N ALA A 468 -5.70 -3.91 27.08
CA ALA A 468 -6.07 -5.28 26.71
C ALA A 468 -7.54 -5.32 26.27
N MET A 469 -7.81 -6.11 25.24
CA MET A 469 -9.18 -6.42 24.82
C MET A 469 -9.74 -7.51 25.73
N THR A 470 -10.73 -7.16 26.57
CA THR A 470 -11.21 -8.05 27.62
C THR A 470 -12.61 -8.60 27.36
N GLY A 471 -13.31 -8.09 26.36
CA GLY A 471 -14.65 -8.54 26.03
C GLY A 471 -15.17 -7.93 24.74
N LYS A 472 -16.34 -8.43 24.34
CA LYS A 472 -17.13 -7.89 23.23
C LYS A 472 -18.47 -7.44 23.82
N ASN A 473 -18.92 -6.25 23.48
CA ASN A 473 -20.30 -5.82 23.70
C ASN A 473 -21.11 -6.00 22.40
N ASP A 474 -22.41 -5.71 22.43
CA ASP A 474 -23.29 -5.96 21.28
C ASP A 474 -22.83 -5.22 20.02
N ASP A 475 -22.25 -4.03 20.18
CA ASP A 475 -21.88 -3.14 19.08
C ASP A 475 -20.35 -2.91 18.95
N GLY A 476 -19.50 -3.58 19.73
CA GLY A 476 -18.06 -3.32 19.70
C GLY A 476 -17.23 -4.13 20.67
N TYR A 477 -16.23 -3.50 21.30
CA TYR A 477 -15.25 -4.15 22.16
C TYR A 477 -15.03 -3.38 23.44
N VAL A 478 -14.62 -4.11 24.49
CA VAL A 478 -14.24 -3.56 25.79
C VAL A 478 -12.73 -3.63 25.94
N LEU A 479 -12.11 -2.47 26.15
CA LEU A 479 -10.67 -2.34 26.38
C LEU A 479 -10.42 -2.01 27.86
N ARG A 480 -9.38 -2.61 28.46
CA ARG A 480 -9.00 -2.36 29.86
C ARG A 480 -7.50 -2.16 30.02
N LYS A 481 -7.13 -1.19 30.88
CA LYS A 481 -5.76 -0.98 31.34
C LYS A 481 -5.80 -0.60 32.83
N GLY A 482 -5.27 -1.45 33.69
CA GLY A 482 -5.38 -1.24 35.15
C GLY A 482 -6.84 -1.14 35.59
N GLY A 483 -7.23 -0.05 36.26
CA GLY A 483 -8.61 0.22 36.66
C GLY A 483 -9.48 0.92 35.61
N SER A 484 -8.88 1.34 34.48
CA SER A 484 -9.59 2.05 33.41
C SER A 484 -10.26 1.07 32.45
N THR A 485 -11.51 1.35 32.09
CA THR A 485 -12.29 0.58 31.11
C THR A 485 -12.85 1.54 30.07
N VAL A 486 -12.70 1.21 28.79
CA VAL A 486 -13.23 1.95 27.65
C VAL A 486 -14.07 1.01 26.80
N ASP A 487 -15.35 1.32 26.64
CA ASP A 487 -16.21 0.63 25.69
C ASP A 487 -16.11 1.33 24.33
N CYS A 488 -15.76 0.54 23.33
CA CYS A 488 -15.66 0.99 21.95
C CYS A 488 -16.88 0.49 21.17
N TYR A 489 -17.75 1.40 20.77
CA TYR A 489 -18.96 1.10 19.99
C TYR A 489 -18.71 1.34 18.51
N TYR A 490 -19.30 0.52 17.67
CA TYR A 490 -19.34 0.71 16.23
C TYR A 490 -20.76 0.99 15.78
N VAL A 491 -20.95 2.16 15.20
CA VAL A 491 -22.21 2.56 14.59
C VAL A 491 -22.14 2.20 13.10
N HIS A 492 -23.04 1.35 12.63
CA HIS A 492 -23.04 0.84 11.27
C HIS A 492 -23.02 1.94 10.20
N ASP A 493 -22.40 1.63 9.05
CA ASP A 493 -22.23 2.52 7.89
C ASP A 493 -23.56 2.98 7.23
N ASP A 494 -24.70 2.56 7.78
CA ASP A 494 -26.05 2.88 7.28
C ASP A 494 -26.50 4.33 7.55
N ILE A 495 -25.68 5.11 8.25
CA ILE A 495 -25.97 6.54 8.42
C ILE A 495 -25.74 7.22 7.07
N PRO A 496 -26.80 7.84 6.47
CA PRO A 496 -26.66 8.57 5.22
C PRO A 496 -25.54 9.61 5.33
N LYS A 497 -24.65 9.66 4.34
CA LYS A 497 -23.50 10.55 4.35
C LYS A 497 -23.96 12.00 4.55
N GLY A 498 -23.52 12.61 5.65
CA GLY A 498 -23.84 13.99 5.99
C GLY A 498 -25.13 14.21 6.78
N ASP A 499 -25.87 13.15 7.14
CA ASP A 499 -27.07 13.27 7.99
C ASP A 499 -26.71 13.29 9.48
N ALA A 500 -26.52 14.48 10.02
CA ALA A 500 -26.22 14.68 11.44
C ALA A 500 -27.38 14.23 12.35
N ALA A 501 -28.64 14.33 11.91
CA ALA A 501 -29.77 13.91 12.71
C ALA A 501 -29.83 12.40 12.86
N ALA A 502 -29.56 11.65 11.80
CA ALA A 502 -29.42 10.19 11.85
C ALA A 502 -28.27 9.78 12.76
N ALA A 503 -27.08 10.40 12.58
CA ALA A 503 -25.93 10.15 13.44
C ALA A 503 -26.25 10.36 14.93
N TYR A 504 -26.92 11.44 15.28
CA TYR A 504 -27.31 11.70 16.67
C TYR A 504 -28.30 10.67 17.22
N ARG A 505 -29.31 10.26 16.43
CA ARG A 505 -30.27 9.22 16.86
C ARG A 505 -29.58 7.90 17.20
N THR A 506 -28.49 7.57 16.50
CA THR A 506 -27.72 6.35 16.73
C THR A 506 -26.73 6.50 17.89
N LEU A 507 -26.11 7.68 18.05
CA LEU A 507 -25.12 7.91 19.11
C LEU A 507 -25.76 8.11 20.48
N LYS A 508 -26.92 8.77 20.55
CA LYS A 508 -27.57 9.11 21.82
C LYS A 508 -27.87 7.90 22.74
N PRO A 509 -28.36 6.75 22.24
CA PRO A 509 -28.62 5.57 23.08
C PRO A 509 -27.36 4.95 23.66
N LEU A 510 -26.17 5.15 23.05
CA LEU A 510 -24.89 4.62 23.53
C LEU A 510 -24.34 5.40 24.73
N LYS A 511 -24.88 6.58 25.00
CA LYS A 511 -24.44 7.43 26.09
C LYS A 511 -24.87 6.86 27.46
N ARG A 512 -23.91 6.66 28.35
CA ARG A 512 -24.15 6.19 29.71
C ARG A 512 -24.04 7.32 30.74
N PRO A 513 -24.82 7.31 31.80
CA PRO A 513 -24.71 8.29 32.87
C PRO A 513 -23.30 8.29 33.49
N GLY A 514 -22.73 9.49 33.68
CA GLY A 514 -21.40 9.66 34.28
C GLY A 514 -20.20 9.26 33.39
N ARG A 515 -20.44 8.84 32.13
CA ARG A 515 -19.37 8.50 31.20
C ARG A 515 -19.52 9.33 29.91
N PRO A 516 -18.58 10.24 29.60
CA PRO A 516 -18.54 10.92 28.33
C PRO A 516 -18.45 9.94 27.16
N LEU A 517 -19.27 10.13 26.13
CA LEU A 517 -19.18 9.40 24.87
C LEU A 517 -18.40 10.24 23.87
N LEU A 518 -17.19 9.81 23.55
CA LEU A 518 -16.32 10.47 22.60
C LEU A 518 -16.50 9.91 21.18
N VAL A 519 -16.41 10.78 20.19
CA VAL A 519 -16.33 10.44 18.77
C VAL A 519 -15.06 11.03 18.21
N VAL A 520 -14.21 10.20 17.61
CA VAL A 520 -12.92 10.61 17.04
C VAL A 520 -12.90 10.22 15.56
N PRO A 521 -13.47 11.05 14.66
CA PRO A 521 -13.58 10.74 13.25
C PRO A 521 -12.23 10.85 12.54
N GLU A 522 -11.89 9.83 11.76
CA GLU A 522 -10.69 9.82 10.92
C GLU A 522 -10.82 10.76 9.72
N THR A 523 -12.00 10.78 9.07
CA THR A 523 -12.22 11.51 7.83
C THR A 523 -12.92 12.85 8.03
N ASP A 524 -12.67 13.81 7.10
CA ASP A 524 -13.31 15.11 7.11
C ASP A 524 -14.83 15.01 6.94
N ALA A 525 -15.30 14.06 6.14
CA ALA A 525 -16.73 13.87 5.93
C ALA A 525 -17.47 13.55 7.23
N ARG A 526 -16.85 12.75 8.11
CA ARG A 526 -17.41 12.39 9.41
C ARG A 526 -17.21 13.48 10.45
N ALA A 527 -16.06 14.16 10.43
CA ALA A 527 -15.85 15.35 11.25
C ALA A 527 -16.88 16.43 10.91
N TYR A 528 -17.20 16.61 9.65
CA TYR A 528 -18.27 17.53 9.22
C TYR A 528 -19.64 17.17 9.80
N VAL A 529 -19.99 15.89 9.90
CA VAL A 529 -21.21 15.46 10.58
C VAL A 529 -21.18 15.86 12.05
N MET A 530 -20.04 15.66 12.73
CA MET A 530 -19.89 16.05 14.14
C MET A 530 -19.90 17.57 14.32
N ASP A 531 -19.30 18.34 13.42
CA ASP A 531 -19.37 19.81 13.46
C ASP A 531 -20.81 20.33 13.30
N LYS A 532 -21.63 19.67 12.47
CA LYS A 532 -23.08 19.95 12.42
C LYS A 532 -23.77 19.65 13.75
N LEU A 533 -23.40 18.56 14.45
CA LEU A 533 -23.95 18.27 15.77
C LEU A 533 -23.52 19.30 16.81
N VAL A 534 -22.30 19.83 16.72
CA VAL A 534 -21.85 20.95 17.56
C VAL A 534 -22.69 22.19 17.30
N ALA A 535 -22.93 22.56 16.03
CA ALA A 535 -23.78 23.69 15.68
C ALA A 535 -25.23 23.55 16.16
N LEU A 536 -25.72 22.30 16.29
CA LEU A 536 -27.05 22.00 16.85
C LEU A 536 -27.07 21.86 18.38
N GLY A 537 -25.94 22.10 19.07
CA GLY A 537 -25.81 21.94 20.52
C GLY A 537 -25.88 20.49 21.03
N LYS A 538 -25.77 19.51 20.14
CA LYS A 538 -25.86 18.06 20.40
C LYS A 538 -24.50 17.39 20.64
N ALA A 539 -23.42 18.12 20.41
CA ALA A 539 -22.05 17.69 20.71
C ALA A 539 -21.20 18.91 21.12
N VAL A 540 -20.05 18.63 21.76
CA VAL A 540 -19.02 19.63 22.07
C VAL A 540 -17.72 19.16 21.41
N ARG A 541 -17.00 20.07 20.79
CA ARG A 541 -15.66 19.81 20.23
C ARG A 541 -14.60 20.19 21.26
N HIS A 542 -13.75 19.25 21.65
CA HIS A 542 -12.67 19.44 22.62
C HIS A 542 -11.29 19.56 21.97
N ALA A 543 -11.09 18.89 20.83
CA ALA A 543 -9.88 18.98 20.02
C ALA A 543 -10.23 18.88 18.53
N ARG A 544 -9.26 18.99 17.63
CA ARG A 544 -9.51 19.02 16.17
C ARG A 544 -10.36 17.85 15.66
N ARG A 545 -10.23 16.69 16.25
CA ARG A 545 -10.98 15.46 15.90
C ARG A 545 -11.59 14.77 17.12
N CYS A 546 -11.81 15.48 18.21
CA CYS A 546 -12.40 14.91 19.41
C CYS A 546 -13.70 15.64 19.76
N TYR A 547 -14.78 14.91 19.74
CA TYR A 547 -16.12 15.39 20.00
C TYR A 547 -16.76 14.57 21.14
N GLU A 548 -17.43 15.25 22.05
CA GLU A 548 -18.26 14.62 23.09
C GLU A 548 -19.72 14.78 22.72
N VAL A 549 -20.48 13.69 22.69
CA VAL A 549 -21.92 13.68 22.44
C VAL A 549 -22.67 14.16 23.69
N ARG A 550 -23.61 15.12 23.53
CA ARG A 550 -24.46 15.67 24.60
C ARG A 550 -25.77 14.94 24.76
#